data_10629c85b3a6746e9984efbe4c830fec
#
_entry.id   10629c85b3a6746e9984efbe4c830fec
#
_cell.length_a   1.000
_cell.length_b   1.000
_cell.length_c   1.000
_cell.angle_alpha   90.00
_cell.angle_beta   90.00
_cell.angle_gamma   90.00
#
_symmetry.space_group_name_H-M   'P 1'
#
loop_
_entity.id
_entity.type
_entity.pdbx_description
1 polymer ?
#
loop_
_entity_poly.entity_id
_entity_poly.type
_entity_poly.pdbx_seq_one_letter_code
_entity_poly.pdbx_strand_id
1 'polypeptide(L)'
;MAASWNASRDAPPEASRLLIERAHEELIAGNLDDRRLQQVRPLVRESWERSWRSRVGPEGAPQLELVSEELDRYRLAHPLASAMDMIRALLLPGSAEDSGVVVAVGDRAGRLLWIEGDSQLRSLTDGMGFVAGANWAEDAVGTTAPGTALTLGQSVQIRGAEHYNRLVHPWSCTAAPVRDPETHQLLGVIDITGGDEVVSRQARLLVDATARAVESEMLVARLRERAD
;
A
#
# COMPACT_ATOMS: atom_id res chain seq x y z
N MET A 1 -6.35 12.78 21.81
CA MET A 1 -4.98 12.45 22.29
C MET A 1 -4.13 12.26 21.04
N ALA A 2 -3.11 13.09 20.87
CA ALA A 2 -2.26 13.12 19.69
C ALA A 2 -1.47 11.81 19.62
N ALA A 3 -1.70 11.04 18.54
CA ALA A 3 -0.90 9.87 18.22
C ALA A 3 0.56 10.31 18.05
N SER A 4 1.44 9.69 18.82
CA SER A 4 2.87 9.92 18.89
C SER A 4 3.52 9.95 17.50
N TRP A 5 4.05 11.10 17.13
CA TRP A 5 4.76 11.41 15.89
C TRP A 5 6.21 10.93 15.93
N ASN A 6 6.47 9.72 16.34
CA ASN A 6 7.78 9.08 16.22
C ASN A 6 7.85 8.18 14.97
N ALA A 7 7.65 8.78 13.80
CA ALA A 7 8.23 8.23 12.59
C ALA A 7 9.75 8.34 12.74
N SER A 8 10.40 7.20 12.76
CA SER A 8 11.83 6.99 12.84
C SER A 8 12.63 8.10 12.16
N ARG A 9 13.54 8.73 12.89
CA ARG A 9 14.39 9.82 12.39
C ARG A 9 15.46 9.34 11.42
N ASP A 10 15.69 8.06 11.27
CA ASP A 10 16.77 7.55 10.41
C ASP A 10 16.35 6.22 9.76
N ALA A 11 16.83 6.00 8.54
CA ALA A 11 16.83 4.68 7.94
C ALA A 11 17.48 3.72 8.95
N PRO A 12 16.85 2.58 9.28
CA PRO A 12 17.43 1.69 10.24
C PRO A 12 18.79 1.23 9.72
N PRO A 13 19.84 1.26 10.55
CA PRO A 13 21.11 0.66 10.18
C PRO A 13 20.89 -0.81 9.82
N GLU A 14 21.80 -1.38 9.03
CA GLU A 14 21.70 -2.78 8.55
C GLU A 14 21.41 -3.79 9.68
N ALA A 15 21.90 -3.51 10.87
CA ALA A 15 21.59 -4.25 12.10
C ALA A 15 20.10 -4.25 12.48
N SER A 16 19.37 -3.18 12.15
CA SER A 16 17.92 -3.10 12.39
C SER A 16 17.13 -3.95 11.37
N ARG A 17 17.59 -4.03 10.12
CA ARG A 17 16.98 -4.92 9.13
C ARG A 17 17.06 -6.38 9.56
N LEU A 18 18.24 -6.85 9.93
CA LEU A 18 18.44 -8.23 10.44
C LEU A 18 17.60 -8.52 11.69
N LEU A 19 17.41 -7.53 12.55
CA LEU A 19 16.56 -7.68 13.72
C LEU A 19 15.10 -7.88 13.34
N ILE A 20 14.59 -7.07 12.39
CA ILE A 20 13.22 -7.18 11.89
C ILE A 20 13.01 -8.53 11.20
N GLU A 21 13.94 -8.97 10.35
CA GLU A 21 13.90 -10.29 9.70
C GLU A 21 13.82 -11.43 10.73
N ARG A 22 14.67 -11.38 11.77
CA ARG A 22 14.64 -12.39 12.84
C ARG A 22 13.37 -12.35 13.68
N ALA A 23 12.87 -11.14 13.98
CA ALA A 23 11.59 -10.99 14.68
C ALA A 23 10.43 -11.58 13.86
N HIS A 24 10.44 -11.36 12.55
CA HIS A 24 9.47 -11.93 11.64
C HIS A 24 9.52 -13.47 11.64
N GLU A 25 10.72 -14.06 11.59
CA GLU A 25 10.89 -15.52 11.64
C GLU A 25 10.33 -16.11 12.94
N GLU A 26 10.56 -15.46 14.08
CA GLU A 26 10.02 -15.92 15.37
C GLU A 26 8.49 -15.87 15.40
N LEU A 27 7.90 -14.81 14.85
CA LEU A 27 6.45 -14.69 14.77
C LEU A 27 5.87 -15.80 13.87
N ILE A 28 6.47 -16.06 12.71
CA ILE A 28 6.05 -17.15 11.80
C ILE A 28 6.18 -18.52 12.48
N ALA A 29 7.22 -18.72 13.29
CA ALA A 29 7.40 -19.94 14.09
C ALA A 29 6.40 -20.07 15.26
N GLY A 30 5.60 -19.03 15.54
CA GLY A 30 4.62 -19.01 16.63
C GLY A 30 5.18 -18.53 17.96
N ASN A 31 6.41 -18.02 18.02
CA ASN A 31 7.07 -17.51 19.21
C ASN A 31 6.65 -16.06 19.51
N LEU A 32 5.37 -15.85 19.80
CA LEU A 32 4.77 -14.52 19.94
C LEU A 32 5.32 -13.71 21.13
N ASP A 33 5.97 -14.36 22.10
CA ASP A 33 6.57 -13.73 23.28
C ASP A 33 8.05 -13.36 23.09
N ASP A 34 8.61 -13.54 21.88
CA ASP A 34 10.01 -13.23 21.62
C ASP A 34 10.30 -11.73 21.80
N ARG A 35 11.39 -11.42 22.53
CA ARG A 35 11.77 -10.03 22.85
C ARG A 35 12.04 -9.17 21.61
N ARG A 36 12.43 -9.76 20.49
CA ARG A 36 12.67 -9.05 19.23
C ARG A 36 11.39 -8.44 18.67
N LEU A 37 10.23 -9.07 18.90
CA LEU A 37 8.93 -8.52 18.50
C LEU A 37 8.61 -7.19 19.18
N GLN A 38 9.12 -6.97 20.40
CA GLN A 38 8.93 -5.70 21.11
C GLN A 38 9.74 -4.54 20.50
N GLN A 39 10.73 -4.84 19.65
CA GLN A 39 11.55 -3.85 18.95
C GLN A 39 10.99 -3.51 17.55
N VAL A 40 10.01 -4.28 17.09
CA VAL A 40 9.25 -3.98 15.87
C VAL A 40 8.25 -2.87 16.16
N ARG A 41 8.09 -1.94 15.22
CA ARG A 41 7.10 -0.85 15.37
C ARG A 41 5.72 -1.43 15.70
N PRO A 42 4.97 -0.86 16.67
CA PRO A 42 3.67 -1.41 17.10
C PRO A 42 2.72 -1.68 15.94
N LEU A 43 2.59 -0.74 14.99
CA LEU A 43 1.75 -0.87 13.82
C LEU A 43 2.07 -2.14 13.01
N VAL A 44 3.36 -2.42 12.78
CA VAL A 44 3.83 -3.58 12.01
C VAL A 44 3.58 -4.86 12.79
N ARG A 45 3.94 -4.89 14.06
CA ARG A 45 3.75 -6.05 14.94
C ARG A 45 2.26 -6.44 15.02
N GLU A 46 1.39 -5.48 15.23
CA GLU A 46 -0.07 -5.72 15.30
C GLU A 46 -0.62 -6.25 13.97
N SER A 47 -0.14 -5.73 12.84
CA SER A 47 -0.50 -6.22 11.52
C SER A 47 0.03 -7.64 11.27
N TRP A 48 1.28 -7.93 11.67
CA TRP A 48 1.84 -9.27 11.61
C TRP A 48 1.03 -10.28 12.43
N GLU A 49 0.62 -9.89 13.65
CA GLU A 49 -0.21 -10.75 14.50
C GLU A 49 -1.58 -11.03 13.88
N ARG A 50 -2.22 -10.03 13.23
CA ARG A 50 -3.47 -10.23 12.48
C ARG A 50 -3.26 -11.20 11.33
N SER A 51 -2.21 -11.00 10.54
CA SER A 51 -1.85 -11.85 9.39
C SER A 51 -1.60 -13.30 9.83
N TRP A 52 -0.87 -13.48 10.92
CA TRP A 52 -0.59 -14.81 11.49
C TRP A 52 -1.86 -15.50 12.00
N ARG A 53 -2.74 -14.80 12.72
CA ARG A 53 -4.03 -15.32 13.19
C ARG A 53 -4.95 -15.69 12.02
N SER A 54 -4.90 -14.94 10.93
CA SER A 54 -5.64 -15.23 9.69
C SER A 54 -5.00 -16.36 8.85
N ARG A 55 -3.89 -16.95 9.32
CA ARG A 55 -3.16 -18.03 8.66
C ARG A 55 -2.65 -17.69 7.26
N VAL A 56 -2.33 -16.42 7.04
CA VAL A 56 -1.67 -15.98 5.80
C VAL A 56 -0.30 -16.63 5.72
N GLY A 57 0.03 -17.19 4.56
CA GLY A 57 1.36 -17.78 4.33
C GLY A 57 2.41 -16.68 4.10
N PRO A 58 3.62 -16.79 4.69
CA PRO A 58 4.66 -15.78 4.52
C PRO A 58 5.30 -15.75 3.12
N GLU A 59 4.89 -16.62 2.23
CA GLU A 59 5.33 -16.75 0.84
C GLU A 59 4.15 -16.98 -0.11
N GLY A 60 2.92 -16.71 0.37
CA GLY A 60 1.71 -16.88 -0.42
C GLY A 60 1.65 -15.88 -1.58
N ALA A 61 1.37 -16.38 -2.79
CA ALA A 61 1.09 -15.50 -3.92
C ALA A 61 -0.31 -14.87 -3.78
N PRO A 62 -0.48 -13.57 -4.12
CA PRO A 62 -1.79 -12.95 -4.14
C PRO A 62 -2.69 -13.62 -5.18
N GLN A 63 -3.97 -13.74 -4.87
CA GLN A 63 -4.94 -14.29 -5.81
C GLN A 63 -5.29 -13.25 -6.88
N LEU A 64 -5.30 -13.68 -8.13
CA LEU A 64 -5.79 -12.88 -9.26
C LEU A 64 -7.32 -13.01 -9.31
N GLU A 65 -8.04 -11.97 -8.90
CA GLU A 65 -9.50 -12.00 -8.79
C GLU A 65 -10.23 -11.37 -9.98
N LEU A 66 -9.57 -10.42 -10.66
CA LEU A 66 -10.13 -9.75 -11.83
C LEU A 66 -9.17 -9.93 -13.02
N VAL A 67 -9.67 -10.38 -14.15
CA VAL A 67 -8.85 -10.62 -15.34
C VAL A 67 -9.46 -10.00 -16.59
N SER A 68 -8.59 -9.57 -17.50
CA SER A 68 -8.97 -9.14 -18.87
C SER A 68 -10.18 -8.20 -18.90
N GLU A 69 -11.22 -8.55 -19.66
CA GLU A 69 -12.42 -7.73 -19.85
C GLU A 69 -13.20 -7.44 -18.56
N GLU A 70 -13.14 -8.32 -17.56
CA GLU A 70 -13.79 -8.09 -16.28
C GLU A 70 -13.09 -6.98 -15.51
N LEU A 71 -11.75 -6.98 -15.49
CA LEU A 71 -10.95 -5.92 -14.89
C LEU A 71 -11.22 -4.58 -15.58
N ASP A 72 -11.26 -4.56 -16.91
CA ASP A 72 -11.48 -3.32 -17.67
C ASP A 72 -12.88 -2.75 -17.41
N ARG A 73 -13.90 -3.59 -17.37
CA ARG A 73 -15.27 -3.15 -17.01
C ARG A 73 -15.34 -2.65 -15.57
N TYR A 74 -14.66 -3.32 -14.67
CA TYR A 74 -14.63 -2.93 -13.25
C TYR A 74 -13.94 -1.57 -13.07
N ARG A 75 -12.79 -1.36 -13.73
CA ARG A 75 -12.07 -0.07 -13.74
C ARG A 75 -12.97 1.07 -14.24
N LEU A 76 -13.63 0.90 -15.38
CA LEU A 76 -14.50 1.93 -15.97
C LEU A 76 -15.64 2.33 -15.05
N ALA A 77 -16.18 1.41 -14.27
CA ALA A 77 -17.25 1.65 -13.32
C ALA A 77 -16.78 2.14 -11.95
N HIS A 78 -15.47 2.06 -11.68
CA HIS A 78 -14.93 2.38 -10.35
C HIS A 78 -14.84 3.90 -10.15
N PRO A 79 -15.24 4.43 -8.96
CA PRO A 79 -15.22 5.88 -8.70
C PRO A 79 -13.85 6.54 -8.89
N LEU A 80 -12.75 5.82 -8.64
CA LEU A 80 -11.39 6.34 -8.81
C LEU A 80 -10.95 6.45 -10.27
N ALA A 81 -11.70 5.92 -11.24
CA ALA A 81 -11.36 6.02 -12.67
C ALA A 81 -11.21 7.48 -13.14
N SER A 82 -12.11 8.36 -12.70
CA SER A 82 -12.08 9.79 -13.04
C SER A 82 -10.90 10.54 -12.44
N ALA A 83 -10.30 10.02 -11.38
CA ALA A 83 -9.19 10.66 -10.68
C ALA A 83 -7.80 10.19 -11.16
N MET A 84 -7.73 9.20 -12.06
CA MET A 84 -6.46 8.63 -12.49
C MET A 84 -5.51 9.63 -13.14
N ASP A 85 -6.03 10.59 -13.91
CA ASP A 85 -5.18 11.61 -14.52
C ASP A 85 -4.54 12.54 -13.48
N MET A 86 -5.24 12.88 -12.41
CA MET A 86 -4.69 13.63 -11.29
C MET A 86 -3.64 12.81 -10.53
N ILE A 87 -3.90 11.54 -10.28
CA ILE A 87 -2.93 10.65 -9.60
C ILE A 87 -1.64 10.57 -10.42
N ARG A 88 -1.74 10.36 -11.73
CA ARG A 88 -0.57 10.36 -12.63
C ARG A 88 0.20 11.68 -12.59
N ALA A 89 -0.50 12.80 -12.69
CA ALA A 89 0.12 14.12 -12.69
C ALA A 89 0.89 14.41 -11.39
N LEU A 90 0.41 13.92 -10.26
CA LEU A 90 1.02 14.18 -8.94
C LEU A 90 2.13 13.18 -8.58
N LEU A 91 1.98 11.90 -8.94
CA LEU A 91 2.90 10.84 -8.50
C LEU A 91 3.88 10.40 -9.58
N LEU A 92 3.57 10.62 -10.85
CA LEU A 92 4.38 10.24 -12.01
C LEU A 92 4.64 11.44 -12.94
N PRO A 93 5.16 12.57 -12.44
CA PRO A 93 5.40 13.74 -13.28
C PRO A 93 6.49 13.45 -14.31
N GLY A 94 6.24 13.79 -15.58
CA GLY A 94 7.18 13.59 -16.69
C GLY A 94 7.05 12.19 -17.33
N SER A 95 8.17 11.49 -17.50
CA SER A 95 8.17 10.11 -18.01
C SER A 95 7.87 9.14 -16.87
N ALA A 96 6.73 8.47 -16.93
CA ALA A 96 6.38 7.43 -15.95
C ALA A 96 7.37 6.25 -16.00
N GLU A 97 7.96 6.00 -17.16
CA GLU A 97 8.88 4.86 -17.38
C GLU A 97 10.22 4.97 -16.64
N ASP A 98 10.64 6.20 -16.30
CA ASP A 98 11.89 6.48 -15.60
C ASP A 98 11.63 7.11 -14.21
N SER A 99 10.47 6.92 -13.65
CA SER A 99 10.07 7.57 -12.39
C SER A 99 10.79 7.03 -11.15
N GLY A 100 11.39 5.85 -11.24
CA GLY A 100 12.00 5.15 -10.11
C GLY A 100 11.01 4.60 -9.09
N VAL A 101 9.71 4.65 -9.38
CA VAL A 101 8.64 4.14 -8.53
C VAL A 101 7.56 3.42 -9.33
N VAL A 102 6.85 2.53 -8.66
CA VAL A 102 5.58 1.96 -9.13
C VAL A 102 4.45 2.58 -8.32
N VAL A 103 3.44 3.07 -9.01
CA VAL A 103 2.20 3.57 -8.41
C VAL A 103 1.12 2.52 -8.61
N ALA A 104 0.47 2.12 -7.53
CA ALA A 104 -0.69 1.25 -7.57
C ALA A 104 -1.92 1.94 -7.00
N VAL A 105 -3.06 1.72 -7.62
CA VAL A 105 -4.36 2.16 -7.13
C VAL A 105 -5.25 0.95 -7.00
N GLY A 106 -5.72 0.70 -5.80
CA GLY A 106 -6.59 -0.44 -5.47
C GLY A 106 -7.97 -0.01 -5.01
N ASP A 107 -8.91 -0.95 -5.04
CA ASP A 107 -10.24 -0.76 -4.48
C ASP A 107 -10.27 -0.99 -2.96
N ARG A 108 -11.43 -0.79 -2.35
CA ARG A 108 -11.62 -0.98 -0.90
C ARG A 108 -11.46 -2.42 -0.42
N ALA A 109 -11.52 -3.41 -1.34
CA ALA A 109 -11.31 -4.82 -1.04
C ALA A 109 -9.83 -5.24 -1.15
N GLY A 110 -8.95 -4.30 -1.57
CA GLY A 110 -7.52 -4.55 -1.73
C GLY A 110 -7.11 -5.09 -3.10
N ARG A 111 -8.04 -5.16 -4.08
CA ARG A 111 -7.70 -5.54 -5.45
C ARG A 111 -7.01 -4.38 -6.14
N LEU A 112 -5.83 -4.61 -6.66
CA LEU A 112 -5.10 -3.60 -7.43
C LEU A 112 -5.78 -3.41 -8.79
N LEU A 113 -6.16 -2.20 -9.10
CA LEU A 113 -6.85 -1.89 -10.34
C LEU A 113 -5.93 -1.29 -11.39
N TRP A 114 -5.09 -0.34 -11.01
CA TRP A 114 -4.08 0.27 -11.89
C TRP A 114 -2.71 0.11 -11.28
N ILE A 115 -1.73 -0.22 -12.12
CA ILE A 115 -0.31 -0.29 -11.77
C ILE A 115 0.47 0.40 -12.87
N GLU A 116 1.11 1.49 -12.54
CA GLU A 116 1.80 2.37 -13.49
C GLU A 116 3.15 2.82 -12.92
N GLY A 117 4.01 3.38 -13.73
CA GLY A 117 5.30 3.89 -13.32
C GLY A 117 6.46 3.19 -14.03
N ASP A 118 7.62 3.15 -13.38
CA ASP A 118 8.85 2.63 -13.92
C ASP A 118 8.71 1.22 -14.50
N SER A 119 9.07 1.07 -15.77
CA SER A 119 8.86 -0.18 -16.51
C SER A 119 9.73 -1.33 -16.01
N GLN A 120 10.94 -1.04 -15.54
CA GLN A 120 11.86 -2.05 -15.00
C GLN A 120 11.37 -2.50 -13.61
N LEU A 121 10.97 -1.55 -12.76
CA LEU A 121 10.44 -1.88 -11.45
C LEU A 121 9.11 -2.64 -11.54
N ARG A 122 8.23 -2.27 -12.46
CA ARG A 122 6.98 -3.04 -12.71
C ARG A 122 7.27 -4.49 -13.09
N SER A 123 8.21 -4.71 -14.00
CA SER A 123 8.63 -6.07 -14.39
C SER A 123 9.17 -6.88 -13.20
N LEU A 124 9.88 -6.24 -12.27
CA LEU A 124 10.37 -6.88 -11.05
C LEU A 124 9.23 -7.15 -10.04
N THR A 125 8.29 -6.22 -9.88
CA THR A 125 7.14 -6.39 -8.97
C THR A 125 6.14 -7.41 -9.48
N ASP A 126 6.04 -7.64 -10.79
CA ASP A 126 5.24 -8.72 -11.37
C ASP A 126 5.65 -10.09 -10.82
N GLY A 127 6.94 -10.29 -10.55
CA GLY A 127 7.47 -11.54 -9.99
C GLY A 127 6.94 -11.90 -8.61
N MET A 128 6.43 -10.93 -7.83
CA MET A 128 5.76 -11.16 -6.54
C MET A 128 4.22 -11.12 -6.66
N GLY A 129 3.68 -11.06 -7.87
CA GLY A 129 2.23 -10.98 -8.12
C GLY A 129 1.64 -9.60 -7.88
N PHE A 130 2.45 -8.53 -7.87
CA PHE A 130 1.96 -7.14 -7.79
C PHE A 130 1.47 -6.69 -9.16
N VAL A 131 0.35 -7.29 -9.56
CA VAL A 131 -0.25 -7.11 -10.89
C VAL A 131 -1.70 -6.65 -10.76
N ALA A 132 -2.19 -5.99 -11.80
CA ALA A 132 -3.57 -5.52 -11.83
C ALA A 132 -4.56 -6.70 -11.79
N GLY A 133 -5.58 -6.57 -10.94
CA GLY A 133 -6.57 -7.61 -10.66
C GLY A 133 -6.22 -8.51 -9.47
N ALA A 134 -4.98 -8.46 -8.96
CA ALA A 134 -4.57 -9.24 -7.80
C ALA A 134 -5.03 -8.62 -6.48
N ASN A 135 -5.37 -9.48 -5.51
CA ASN A 135 -5.81 -9.07 -4.18
C ASN A 135 -4.61 -8.91 -3.23
N TRP A 136 -4.41 -7.69 -2.74
CA TRP A 136 -3.35 -7.29 -1.81
C TRP A 136 -3.88 -6.83 -0.45
N ALA A 137 -5.07 -7.27 -0.07
CA ALA A 137 -5.61 -7.05 1.27
C ALA A 137 -4.75 -7.72 2.35
N GLU A 138 -4.78 -7.18 3.56
CA GLU A 138 -3.97 -7.70 4.68
C GLU A 138 -4.33 -9.15 5.05
N ASP A 139 -5.58 -9.54 4.90
CA ASP A 139 -6.05 -10.91 5.14
C ASP A 139 -5.73 -11.90 3.99
N ALA A 140 -5.32 -11.38 2.82
CA ALA A 140 -4.94 -12.18 1.66
C ALA A 140 -3.42 -12.44 1.60
N VAL A 141 -2.61 -11.40 1.79
CA VAL A 141 -1.14 -11.47 1.62
C VAL A 141 -0.34 -11.04 2.85
N GLY A 142 -1.03 -10.69 3.93
CA GLY A 142 -0.42 -10.19 5.16
C GLY A 142 -0.10 -8.70 5.11
N THR A 143 0.77 -8.26 6.01
CA THR A 143 1.17 -6.86 6.14
C THR A 143 1.80 -6.32 4.87
N THR A 144 1.11 -5.39 4.23
CA THR A 144 1.56 -4.58 3.09
C THR A 144 1.11 -3.15 3.31
N ALA A 145 1.72 -2.17 2.63
CA ALA A 145 1.26 -0.80 2.80
C ALA A 145 -0.19 -0.61 2.31
N PRO A 146 -0.60 -1.07 1.10
CA PRO A 146 -1.98 -0.92 0.66
C PRO A 146 -2.99 -1.69 1.55
N GLY A 147 -2.73 -2.95 1.88
CA GLY A 147 -3.64 -3.75 2.70
C GLY A 147 -3.79 -3.21 4.12
N THR A 148 -2.67 -2.82 4.74
CA THR A 148 -2.68 -2.27 6.11
C THR A 148 -3.29 -0.87 6.14
N ALA A 149 -3.09 -0.03 5.11
CA ALA A 149 -3.73 1.28 5.00
C ALA A 149 -5.26 1.16 4.92
N LEU A 150 -5.78 0.19 4.18
CA LEU A 150 -7.21 -0.11 4.11
C LEU A 150 -7.75 -0.62 5.46
N THR A 151 -7.03 -1.54 6.09
CA THR A 151 -7.43 -2.11 7.40
C THR A 151 -7.51 -1.05 8.49
N LEU A 152 -6.54 -0.14 8.54
CA LEU A 152 -6.46 0.91 9.56
C LEU A 152 -7.18 2.21 9.18
N GLY A 153 -7.52 2.39 7.91
CA GLY A 153 -8.14 3.60 7.39
C GLY A 153 -7.26 4.85 7.52
N GLN A 154 -5.94 4.68 7.50
CA GLN A 154 -4.94 5.76 7.59
C GLN A 154 -3.73 5.45 6.72
N SER A 155 -2.91 6.49 6.41
CA SER A 155 -1.69 6.28 5.64
C SER A 155 -0.65 5.47 6.40
N VAL A 156 0.02 4.59 5.69
CA VAL A 156 0.98 3.62 6.24
C VAL A 156 2.23 3.58 5.39
N GLN A 157 3.37 3.39 6.04
CA GLN A 157 4.65 3.10 5.42
C GLN A 157 5.15 1.75 5.92
N ILE A 158 5.48 0.84 5.01
CA ILE A 158 6.04 -0.48 5.31
C ILE A 158 7.37 -0.62 4.59
N ARG A 159 8.42 -0.95 5.32
CA ARG A 159 9.79 -1.00 4.81
C ARG A 159 10.32 -2.43 4.79
N GLY A 160 10.75 -2.90 3.64
CA GLY A 160 11.53 -4.13 3.52
C GLY A 160 10.92 -5.31 4.31
N ALA A 161 11.67 -5.85 5.25
CA ALA A 161 11.28 -6.98 6.09
C ALA A 161 10.11 -6.71 7.06
N GLU A 162 9.57 -5.50 7.12
CA GLU A 162 8.30 -5.22 7.81
C GLU A 162 7.08 -5.79 7.06
N HIS A 163 7.23 -6.09 5.76
CA HIS A 163 6.21 -6.85 5.03
C HIS A 163 6.09 -8.27 5.58
N TYR A 164 4.87 -8.77 5.70
CA TYR A 164 4.64 -10.13 6.17
C TYR A 164 5.07 -11.17 5.13
N ASN A 165 4.86 -10.89 3.86
CA ASN A 165 5.27 -11.76 2.77
C ASN A 165 6.75 -11.52 2.43
N ARG A 166 7.56 -12.58 2.49
CA ARG A 166 9.01 -12.52 2.23
C ARG A 166 9.37 -12.10 0.81
N LEU A 167 8.50 -12.38 -0.17
CA LEU A 167 8.71 -11.94 -1.56
C LEU A 167 8.69 -10.40 -1.70
N VAL A 168 8.10 -9.71 -0.73
CA VAL A 168 8.00 -8.24 -0.70
C VAL A 168 9.16 -7.58 0.06
N HIS A 169 10.00 -8.34 0.77
CA HIS A 169 11.13 -7.80 1.53
C HIS A 169 12.12 -6.94 0.73
N PRO A 170 12.35 -7.13 -0.58
CA PRO A 170 13.17 -6.21 -1.36
C PRO A 170 12.56 -4.81 -1.54
N TRP A 171 11.28 -4.64 -1.26
CA TRP A 171 10.51 -3.44 -1.55
C TRP A 171 10.12 -2.66 -0.30
N SER A 172 9.95 -1.36 -0.48
CA SER A 172 9.36 -0.46 0.51
C SER A 172 8.16 0.23 -0.12
N CYS A 173 7.13 0.53 0.67
CA CYS A 173 5.88 1.05 0.17
C CYS A 173 5.32 2.14 1.09
N THR A 174 4.61 3.10 0.49
CA THR A 174 3.82 4.10 1.21
C THR A 174 2.43 4.15 0.59
N ALA A 175 1.41 3.94 1.39
CA ALA A 175 0.03 3.94 0.94
C ALA A 175 -0.85 4.87 1.76
N ALA A 176 -1.85 5.47 1.10
CA ALA A 176 -2.90 6.25 1.74
C ALA A 176 -4.28 5.80 1.25
N PRO A 177 -5.27 5.63 2.14
CA PRO A 177 -6.62 5.32 1.75
C PRO A 177 -7.28 6.54 1.12
N VAL A 178 -8.17 6.31 0.17
CA VAL A 178 -9.05 7.31 -0.45
C VAL A 178 -10.47 7.06 0.02
N ARG A 179 -11.14 8.11 0.44
CA ARG A 179 -12.50 8.07 0.96
C ARG A 179 -13.47 8.78 0.04
N ASP A 180 -14.69 8.32 0.06
CA ASP A 180 -15.82 9.06 -0.50
C ASP A 180 -15.98 10.40 0.25
N PRO A 181 -15.96 11.54 -0.45
CA PRO A 181 -15.96 12.85 0.20
C PRO A 181 -17.25 13.18 0.98
N GLU A 182 -18.35 12.50 0.70
CA GLU A 182 -19.64 12.73 1.36
C GLU A 182 -19.93 11.71 2.46
N THR A 183 -19.72 10.43 2.16
CA THR A 183 -20.03 9.33 3.09
C THR A 183 -18.86 8.95 3.98
N HIS A 184 -17.64 9.41 3.67
CA HIS A 184 -16.37 9.06 4.33
C HIS A 184 -16.03 7.56 4.31
N GLN A 185 -16.77 6.76 3.53
CA GLN A 185 -16.46 5.35 3.35
C GLN A 185 -15.21 5.18 2.49
N LEU A 186 -14.45 4.13 2.76
CA LEU A 186 -13.28 3.77 1.94
C LEU A 186 -13.73 3.43 0.52
N LEU A 187 -13.11 4.08 -0.45
CA LEU A 187 -13.23 3.77 -1.88
C LEU A 187 -12.09 2.89 -2.37
N GLY A 188 -10.90 3.12 -1.84
CA GLY A 188 -9.71 2.42 -2.26
C GLY A 188 -8.46 2.95 -1.60
N VAL A 189 -7.32 2.71 -2.23
CA VAL A 189 -5.99 3.04 -1.74
C VAL A 189 -5.09 3.48 -2.88
N ILE A 190 -4.23 4.45 -2.62
CA ILE A 190 -3.12 4.85 -3.50
C ILE A 190 -1.84 4.41 -2.83
N ASP A 191 -0.97 3.72 -3.54
CA ASP A 191 0.30 3.20 -3.07
C ASP A 191 1.44 3.61 -4.01
N ILE A 192 2.59 3.91 -3.42
CA ILE A 192 3.87 4.01 -4.13
C ILE A 192 4.81 2.93 -3.61
N THR A 193 5.39 2.16 -4.52
CA THR A 193 6.33 1.07 -4.25
C THR A 193 7.68 1.37 -4.92
N GLY A 194 8.77 1.15 -4.19
CA GLY A 194 10.12 1.40 -4.68
C GLY A 194 11.17 0.92 -3.69
N GLY A 195 12.31 1.58 -3.68
CA GLY A 195 13.35 1.40 -2.66
C GLY A 195 13.03 2.15 -1.35
N ASP A 196 14.05 2.37 -0.51
CA ASP A 196 13.86 3.02 0.79
C ASP A 196 13.46 4.50 0.70
N GLU A 197 13.68 5.16 -0.45
CA GLU A 197 13.28 6.54 -0.70
C GLU A 197 11.78 6.75 -0.61
N VAL A 198 10.96 5.73 -0.93
CA VAL A 198 9.49 5.85 -0.87
C VAL A 198 8.93 5.80 0.55
N VAL A 199 9.72 5.47 1.57
CA VAL A 199 9.32 5.51 2.98
C VAL A 199 9.86 6.72 3.73
N SER A 200 10.11 7.81 3.01
CA SER A 200 10.45 9.10 3.58
C SER A 200 9.21 9.86 4.07
N ARG A 201 9.43 10.86 4.92
CA ARG A 201 8.35 11.78 5.33
C ARG A 201 7.74 12.51 4.14
N GLN A 202 8.56 12.89 3.17
CA GLN A 202 8.14 13.61 1.97
C GLN A 202 7.23 12.72 1.11
N ALA A 203 7.62 11.45 0.90
CA ALA A 203 6.81 10.49 0.17
C ALA A 203 5.43 10.30 0.84
N ARG A 204 5.40 10.17 2.17
CA ARG A 204 4.13 10.07 2.90
C ARG A 204 3.25 11.30 2.73
N LEU A 205 3.83 12.50 2.88
CA LEU A 205 3.08 13.75 2.69
C LEU A 205 2.54 13.88 1.27
N LEU A 206 3.31 13.43 0.27
CA LEU A 206 2.89 13.47 -1.13
C LEU A 206 1.71 12.52 -1.38
N VAL A 207 1.78 11.28 -0.89
CA VAL A 207 0.70 10.30 -1.06
C VAL A 207 -0.57 10.74 -0.31
N ASP A 208 -0.42 11.26 0.93
CA ASP A 208 -1.52 11.83 1.69
C ASP A 208 -2.17 13.03 0.96
N ALA A 209 -1.36 13.93 0.43
CA ALA A 209 -1.85 15.09 -0.31
C ALA A 209 -2.56 14.66 -1.61
N THR A 210 -2.05 13.65 -2.30
CA THR A 210 -2.67 13.09 -3.50
C THR A 210 -4.04 12.49 -3.18
N ALA A 211 -4.15 11.68 -2.12
CA ALA A 211 -5.42 11.11 -1.70
C ALA A 211 -6.48 12.20 -1.40
N ARG A 212 -6.08 13.25 -0.68
CA ARG A 212 -6.97 14.39 -0.37
C ARG A 212 -7.35 15.21 -1.61
N ALA A 213 -6.43 15.37 -2.56
CA ALA A 213 -6.71 16.06 -3.82
C ALA A 213 -7.75 15.30 -4.64
N VAL A 214 -7.62 13.98 -4.72
CA VAL A 214 -8.60 13.08 -5.36
C VAL A 214 -9.97 13.20 -4.71
N GLU A 215 -10.05 13.12 -3.38
CA GLU A 215 -11.31 13.30 -2.64
C GLU A 215 -11.96 14.66 -2.93
N SER A 216 -11.16 15.72 -2.97
CA SER A 216 -11.64 17.08 -3.26
C SER A 216 -12.14 17.22 -4.70
N GLU A 217 -11.45 16.66 -5.68
CA GLU A 217 -11.89 16.66 -7.09
C GLU A 217 -13.21 15.92 -7.27
N MET A 218 -13.34 14.76 -6.64
CA MET A 218 -14.59 13.99 -6.67
C MET A 218 -15.77 14.78 -6.08
N LEU A 219 -15.53 15.55 -4.99
CA LEU A 219 -16.56 16.40 -4.42
C LEU A 219 -16.97 17.52 -5.39
N VAL A 220 -15.99 18.18 -6.00
CA VAL A 220 -16.25 19.25 -6.98
C VAL A 220 -17.02 18.73 -8.20
N ALA A 221 -16.65 17.56 -8.71
CA ALA A 221 -17.35 16.93 -9.83
C ALA A 221 -18.84 16.67 -9.50
N ARG A 222 -19.13 16.09 -8.34
CA ARG A 222 -20.51 15.85 -7.89
C ARG A 222 -21.32 17.12 -7.66
N LEU A 223 -20.68 18.18 -7.13
CA LEU A 223 -21.36 19.45 -6.93
C LEU A 223 -21.73 20.10 -8.27
N ARG A 224 -20.89 19.95 -9.30
CA ARG A 224 -21.19 20.43 -10.65
C ARG A 224 -22.35 19.65 -11.30
N GLU A 225 -22.32 18.31 -11.21
CA GLU A 225 -23.41 17.45 -11.72
C GLU A 225 -24.79 17.74 -11.08
N ARG A 226 -24.82 18.26 -9.87
CA ARG A 226 -26.07 18.64 -9.16
C ARG A 226 -26.55 20.06 -9.49
N ALA A 227 -25.66 20.89 -10.04
CA ALA A 227 -25.97 22.27 -10.38
C ALA A 227 -26.51 22.44 -11.80
N ASP A 228 -26.26 21.42 -12.67
CA ASP A 228 -26.79 21.30 -14.04
C ASP A 228 -28.13 20.58 -14.05
#